data_f539f63388e41bf8d1c115d3fcda3f97
#
_entry.id   f539f63388e41bf8d1c115d3fcda3f97
#
_cell.length_a   1.000
_cell.length_b   1.000
_cell.length_c   1.000
_cell.angle_alpha   90.00
_cell.angle_beta   90.00
_cell.angle_gamma   90.00
#
_symmetry.space_group_name_H-M   'P 1'
#
loop_
_entity.id
_entity.type
_entity.pdbx_description
1 polymer ?
#
loop_
_entity_poly.entity_id
_entity_poly.type
_entity_poly.pdbx_seq_one_letter_code
_entity_poly.pdbx_strand_id
1 'polypeptide(L)'
;MKGRLFIDGNDAFTEYGVFVEQYGYKALVQAPPFKSIDSTEWDEFDGAEYDLSEPVLDSKTFAIAFCITDITSASDLFELLSDKAYHTFDFRELGKTYRLRLTSNGSLSSKVRLGNLSLSFADDFPTPDEAEPYPVGAADVRQSGYELDDIDFSRFGVYILNGTDDNVLKAPDVRPNLTINTKGEAGVSYDDEIVMYKPKDVVVKMLIRAVNVTVFWERWNALFTALIKPDIRRLYIDKTVEEFDCFYRKCSVTRFDILRNGRVWCEFSVTLTFTNSRPIGNYALLVTEDDELVLTEDGESYILLRND
;
A
#
# COMPACT_ATOMS: atom_id res chain seq x y z
N MET A 1 1.93 -6.03 30.89
CA MET A 1 1.35 -4.79 30.37
C MET A 1 2.23 -3.60 30.70
N LYS A 2 2.74 -3.53 31.97
CA LYS A 2 3.66 -2.48 32.38
C LYS A 2 4.91 -2.39 31.48
N GLY A 3 5.33 -1.17 31.13
CA GLY A 3 6.53 -0.89 30.33
C GLY A 3 6.39 -1.14 28.83
N ARG A 4 5.17 -1.35 28.31
CA ARG A 4 4.93 -1.62 26.87
C ARG A 4 4.56 -0.38 26.06
N LEU A 5 3.89 0.56 26.69
CA LEU A 5 3.46 1.83 26.11
C LEU A 5 3.80 2.96 27.06
N PHE A 6 4.46 3.99 26.56
CA PHE A 6 4.67 5.24 27.27
C PHE A 6 3.99 6.37 26.49
N ILE A 7 3.32 7.26 27.23
CA ILE A 7 2.70 8.46 26.69
C ILE A 7 3.39 9.65 27.39
N ASP A 8 4.05 10.49 26.63
CA ASP A 8 4.85 11.62 27.12
C ASP A 8 5.84 11.22 28.23
N GLY A 9 6.43 10.02 28.08
CA GLY A 9 7.39 9.46 29.04
C GLY A 9 6.78 8.72 30.24
N ASN A 10 5.46 8.77 30.43
CA ASN A 10 4.74 8.08 31.51
C ASN A 10 4.26 6.69 31.07
N ASP A 11 4.46 5.66 31.88
CA ASP A 11 3.95 4.31 31.61
C ASP A 11 2.42 4.29 31.61
N ALA A 12 1.83 4.06 30.45
CA ALA A 12 0.39 4.15 30.23
C ALA A 12 -0.42 3.16 31.10
N PHE A 13 0.15 2.00 31.41
CA PHE A 13 -0.50 1.04 32.29
C PHE A 13 -0.47 1.46 33.76
N THR A 14 0.64 2.03 34.20
CA THR A 14 0.83 2.43 35.59
C THR A 14 0.04 3.72 35.93
N GLU A 15 0.06 4.68 35.00
CA GLU A 15 -0.52 6.01 35.20
C GLU A 15 -2.02 6.04 34.85
N TYR A 16 -2.38 5.45 33.71
CA TYR A 16 -3.75 5.56 33.17
C TYR A 16 -4.53 4.24 33.19
N GLY A 17 -3.92 3.13 33.64
CA GLY A 17 -4.58 1.83 33.65
C GLY A 17 -4.90 1.28 32.26
N VAL A 18 -4.23 1.75 31.21
CA VAL A 18 -4.51 1.37 29.83
C VAL A 18 -3.35 0.63 29.17
N PHE A 19 -3.66 -0.25 28.23
CA PHE A 19 -2.69 -0.91 27.35
C PHE A 19 -3.34 -1.23 26.00
N VAL A 20 -2.52 -1.36 24.96
CA VAL A 20 -3.01 -1.67 23.61
C VAL A 20 -3.64 -3.07 23.57
N GLU A 21 -4.82 -3.18 22.97
CA GLU A 21 -5.52 -4.44 22.77
C GLU A 21 -4.70 -5.38 21.86
N GLN A 22 -4.91 -6.67 22.01
CA GLN A 22 -4.31 -7.66 21.11
C GLN A 22 -4.70 -7.34 19.64
N TYR A 23 -3.73 -7.38 18.72
CA TYR A 23 -3.86 -6.98 17.31
C TYR A 23 -4.06 -5.46 17.07
N GLY A 24 -4.00 -4.62 18.10
CA GLY A 24 -4.20 -3.16 18.00
C GLY A 24 -3.09 -2.41 17.25
N TYR A 25 -1.94 -3.06 16.99
CA TYR A 25 -0.81 -2.41 16.31
C TYR A 25 -0.95 -2.30 14.79
N LYS A 26 -1.90 -3.00 14.16
CA LYS A 26 -2.02 -3.03 12.69
C LYS A 26 -2.15 -1.65 12.05
N ALA A 27 -2.92 -0.77 12.68
CA ALA A 27 -3.15 0.59 12.17
C ALA A 27 -1.91 1.49 12.29
N LEU A 28 -1.08 1.26 13.33
CA LEU A 28 0.19 1.97 13.51
C LEU A 28 1.22 1.60 12.43
N VAL A 29 1.26 0.32 12.07
CA VAL A 29 2.20 -0.21 11.07
C VAL A 29 1.84 0.22 9.66
N GLN A 30 0.55 0.45 9.39
CA GLN A 30 0.08 0.83 8.06
C GLN A 30 0.84 2.05 7.51
N ALA A 31 1.37 1.92 6.28
CA ALA A 31 2.04 3.01 5.60
C ALA A 31 1.05 4.12 5.18
N PRO A 32 1.46 5.40 5.20
CA PRO A 32 0.62 6.51 4.76
C PRO A 32 0.35 6.44 3.25
N PRO A 33 -0.79 6.94 2.76
CA PRO A 33 -1.04 7.08 1.33
C PRO A 33 -0.28 8.28 0.76
N PHE A 34 -0.18 8.37 -0.56
CA PHE A 34 0.14 9.65 -1.19
C PHE A 34 -1.04 10.62 -1.08
N LYS A 35 -0.75 11.92 -1.04
CA LYS A 35 -1.73 12.96 -1.32
C LYS A 35 -2.28 12.79 -2.73
N SER A 36 -3.36 13.50 -3.03
CA SER A 36 -3.87 13.54 -4.41
C SER A 36 -2.75 13.97 -5.36
N ILE A 37 -2.51 13.14 -6.37
CA ILE A 37 -1.52 13.40 -7.42
C ILE A 37 -2.29 14.01 -8.59
N ASP A 38 -1.75 15.09 -9.14
CA ASP A 38 -2.32 15.74 -10.32
C ASP A 38 -2.22 14.78 -11.51
N SER A 39 -3.33 14.67 -12.24
CA SER A 39 -3.42 13.76 -13.40
C SER A 39 -4.13 14.42 -14.56
N THR A 40 -3.70 14.08 -15.75
CA THR A 40 -4.34 14.47 -17.01
C THR A 40 -4.79 13.22 -17.75
N GLU A 41 -6.08 13.17 -18.07
CA GLU A 41 -6.68 12.11 -18.85
C GLU A 41 -7.02 12.66 -20.25
N TRP A 42 -6.59 11.91 -21.27
CA TRP A 42 -6.91 12.22 -22.68
C TRP A 42 -7.87 11.16 -23.19
N ASP A 43 -8.96 11.59 -23.83
CA ASP A 43 -9.97 10.64 -24.31
C ASP A 43 -9.47 9.75 -25.45
N GLU A 44 -8.42 10.22 -26.16
CA GLU A 44 -7.82 9.53 -27.30
C GLU A 44 -6.73 8.52 -26.92
N PHE A 45 -6.35 8.45 -25.64
CA PHE A 45 -5.28 7.59 -25.17
C PHE A 45 -5.70 6.70 -24.01
N ASP A 46 -5.07 5.53 -23.90
CA ASP A 46 -5.21 4.65 -22.75
C ASP A 46 -4.53 5.25 -21.52
N GLY A 47 -5.12 5.01 -20.36
CA GLY A 47 -4.55 5.39 -19.07
C GLY A 47 -4.65 6.89 -18.77
N ALA A 48 -3.71 7.41 -17.99
CA ALA A 48 -3.59 8.81 -17.62
C ALA A 48 -2.14 9.18 -17.33
N GLU A 49 -1.80 10.43 -17.55
CA GLU A 49 -0.51 11.01 -17.16
C GLU A 49 -0.62 11.51 -15.72
N TYR A 50 0.39 11.23 -14.89
CA TYR A 50 0.46 11.62 -13.48
C TYR A 50 1.75 12.40 -13.22
N ASP A 51 1.63 13.51 -12.48
CA ASP A 51 2.82 14.23 -12.00
C ASP A 51 3.37 13.55 -10.74
N LEU A 52 4.38 12.72 -10.94
CA LEU A 52 5.07 11.97 -9.91
C LEU A 52 6.49 12.50 -9.62
N SER A 53 6.81 13.71 -10.06
CA SER A 53 8.14 14.32 -9.86
C SER A 53 8.46 14.53 -8.38
N GLU A 54 7.46 14.94 -7.58
CA GLU A 54 7.60 15.19 -6.15
C GLU A 54 6.39 14.64 -5.35
N PRO A 55 6.20 13.33 -5.29
CA PRO A 55 5.06 12.74 -4.59
C PRO A 55 5.18 12.96 -3.08
N VAL A 56 4.12 13.46 -2.46
CA VAL A 56 4.09 13.79 -1.02
C VAL A 56 3.16 12.83 -0.29
N LEU A 57 3.63 12.33 0.86
CA LEU A 57 2.82 11.50 1.74
C LEU A 57 1.76 12.33 2.45
N ASP A 58 0.56 11.78 2.57
CA ASP A 58 -0.52 12.39 3.33
C ASP A 58 -0.47 11.97 4.80
N SER A 59 -1.11 12.76 5.66
CA SER A 59 -1.38 12.36 7.04
C SER A 59 -2.21 11.08 7.07
N LYS A 60 -2.04 10.28 8.12
CA LYS A 60 -2.90 9.11 8.34
C LYS A 60 -3.72 9.26 9.61
N THR A 61 -5.01 8.97 9.51
CA THR A 61 -5.90 8.88 10.64
C THR A 61 -6.25 7.43 10.91
N PHE A 62 -6.14 7.00 12.16
CA PHE A 62 -6.39 5.63 12.56
C PHE A 62 -6.89 5.53 14.00
N ALA A 63 -7.58 4.44 14.32
CA ALA A 63 -8.03 4.14 15.66
C ALA A 63 -7.07 3.17 16.35
N ILE A 64 -6.77 3.45 17.63
CA ILE A 64 -6.08 2.53 18.53
C ILE A 64 -7.09 2.01 19.55
N ALA A 65 -7.18 0.68 19.64
CA ALA A 65 -7.98 0.02 20.65
C ALA A 65 -7.14 -0.26 21.90
N PHE A 66 -7.61 0.25 23.02
CA PHE A 66 -7.00 0.04 24.35
C PHE A 66 -7.91 -0.83 25.21
N CYS A 67 -7.30 -1.66 26.02
CA CYS A 67 -7.95 -2.26 27.18
C CYS A 67 -7.76 -1.36 28.40
N ILE A 68 -8.82 -1.16 29.17
CA ILE A 68 -8.84 -0.38 30.40
C ILE A 68 -8.93 -1.34 31.58
N THR A 69 -8.08 -1.15 32.59
CA THR A 69 -8.14 -1.90 33.85
C THR A 69 -8.79 -1.11 35.00
N ASP A 70 -8.80 0.23 34.86
CA ASP A 70 -9.44 1.15 35.82
C ASP A 70 -10.03 2.35 35.08
N ILE A 71 -11.34 2.55 35.20
CA ILE A 71 -12.06 3.62 34.52
C ILE A 71 -11.68 5.00 35.08
N THR A 72 -11.37 5.08 36.37
CA THR A 72 -11.02 6.35 37.01
C THR A 72 -9.70 6.88 36.43
N SER A 73 -8.68 6.03 36.38
CA SER A 73 -7.37 6.38 35.78
C SER A 73 -7.44 6.63 34.28
N ALA A 74 -8.39 5.99 33.58
CA ALA A 74 -8.60 6.26 32.16
C ALA A 74 -9.17 7.66 31.90
N SER A 75 -9.87 8.27 32.87
CA SER A 75 -10.34 9.66 32.78
C SER A 75 -9.17 10.65 32.71
N ASP A 76 -8.08 10.37 33.43
CA ASP A 76 -6.87 11.22 33.41
C ASP A 76 -6.19 11.18 32.03
N LEU A 77 -6.26 10.03 31.34
CA LEU A 77 -5.81 9.94 29.93
C LEU A 77 -6.67 10.81 29.01
N PHE A 78 -7.99 10.82 29.21
CA PHE A 78 -8.86 11.70 28.41
C PHE A 78 -8.58 13.17 28.68
N GLU A 79 -8.32 13.56 29.91
CA GLU A 79 -7.96 14.93 30.26
C GLU A 79 -6.65 15.33 29.57
N LEU A 80 -5.61 14.48 29.64
CA LEU A 80 -4.34 14.70 28.95
C LEU A 80 -4.54 14.89 27.44
N LEU A 81 -5.27 14.00 26.78
CA LEU A 81 -5.42 14.01 25.32
C LEU A 81 -6.43 15.06 24.81
N SER A 82 -7.24 15.66 25.70
CA SER A 82 -8.28 16.62 25.32
C SER A 82 -7.74 18.00 24.97
N ASP A 83 -6.49 18.31 25.29
CA ASP A 83 -5.83 19.56 24.92
C ASP A 83 -5.60 19.71 23.42
N LYS A 84 -5.81 18.62 22.63
CA LYS A 84 -5.61 18.53 21.18
C LYS A 84 -4.16 18.79 20.73
N ALA A 85 -3.22 18.75 21.66
CA ALA A 85 -1.81 18.82 21.35
C ALA A 85 -1.29 17.51 20.73
N TYR A 86 -0.05 17.54 20.32
CA TYR A 86 0.67 16.33 19.91
C TYR A 86 1.29 15.67 21.14
N HIS A 87 0.97 14.40 21.34
CA HIS A 87 1.55 13.58 22.39
C HIS A 87 2.51 12.55 21.79
N THR A 88 3.56 12.23 22.54
CA THR A 88 4.55 11.23 22.14
C THR A 88 4.13 9.85 22.68
N PHE A 89 3.89 8.92 21.77
CA PHE A 89 3.55 7.53 22.08
C PHE A 89 4.73 6.63 21.75
N ASP A 90 5.38 6.05 22.77
CA ASP A 90 6.46 5.08 22.62
C ASP A 90 5.93 3.66 22.80
N PHE A 91 5.74 2.96 21.68
CA PHE A 91 5.27 1.57 21.64
C PHE A 91 6.48 0.63 21.69
N ARG A 92 6.92 0.26 22.89
CA ARG A 92 8.12 -0.55 23.13
C ARG A 92 8.09 -1.91 22.45
N GLU A 93 6.93 -2.58 22.38
CA GLU A 93 6.80 -3.87 21.68
C GLU A 93 6.96 -3.72 20.18
N LEU A 94 6.55 -2.59 19.64
CA LEU A 94 6.69 -2.26 18.22
C LEU A 94 8.06 -1.64 17.88
N GLY A 95 8.80 -1.19 18.92
CA GLY A 95 10.08 -0.51 18.75
C GLY A 95 9.96 0.83 18.00
N LYS A 96 8.81 1.51 18.12
CA LYS A 96 8.51 2.75 17.42
C LYS A 96 7.87 3.79 18.32
N THR A 97 8.27 5.02 18.07
CA THR A 97 7.71 6.22 18.70
C THR A 97 6.97 7.03 17.66
N TYR A 98 5.74 7.42 18.01
CA TYR A 98 4.88 8.25 17.16
C TYR A 98 4.53 9.54 17.88
N ARG A 99 4.37 10.60 17.11
CA ARG A 99 3.85 11.88 17.59
C ARG A 99 2.42 12.04 17.07
N LEU A 100 1.46 11.74 17.93
CA LEU A 100 0.05 11.61 17.56
C LEU A 100 -0.79 12.72 18.18
N ARG A 101 -1.84 13.12 17.46
CA ARG A 101 -2.86 14.06 17.92
C ARG A 101 -4.21 13.35 17.97
N LEU A 102 -4.97 13.51 19.06
CA LEU A 102 -6.33 12.97 19.19
C LEU A 102 -7.27 13.69 18.20
N THR A 103 -7.99 12.94 17.37
CA THR A 103 -8.95 13.50 16.41
C THR A 103 -10.39 13.33 16.87
N SER A 104 -10.71 12.20 17.49
CA SER A 104 -12.03 11.97 18.07
C SER A 104 -11.95 10.97 19.23
N ASN A 105 -12.81 11.19 20.21
CA ASN A 105 -13.12 10.21 21.24
C ASN A 105 -14.02 9.16 20.61
N GLY A 106 -13.47 7.98 20.35
CA GLY A 106 -14.20 6.89 19.74
C GLY A 106 -15.23 6.26 20.70
N SER A 107 -15.32 4.95 20.72
CA SER A 107 -16.25 4.22 21.58
C SER A 107 -15.59 3.80 22.90
N LEU A 108 -16.30 4.02 24.02
CA LEU A 108 -15.99 3.43 25.31
C LEU A 108 -17.01 2.33 25.62
N SER A 109 -16.55 1.10 25.79
CA SER A 109 -17.36 0.00 26.27
C SER A 109 -16.77 -0.52 27.57
N SER A 110 -17.55 -0.52 28.64
CA SER A 110 -17.05 -0.95 29.96
C SER A 110 -17.93 -2.04 30.58
N LYS A 111 -17.28 -3.02 31.20
CA LYS A 111 -17.91 -4.03 32.09
C LYS A 111 -17.25 -3.90 33.45
N VAL A 112 -18.00 -3.54 34.46
CA VAL A 112 -17.71 -3.36 35.89
C VAL A 112 -16.27 -2.95 36.31
N ARG A 113 -15.22 -3.55 35.75
CA ARG A 113 -13.80 -3.24 36.05
C ARG A 113 -12.88 -3.29 34.87
N LEU A 114 -13.33 -3.81 33.74
CA LEU A 114 -12.55 -3.92 32.52
C LEU A 114 -13.34 -3.24 31.40
N GLY A 115 -12.67 -2.48 30.59
CA GLY A 115 -13.28 -1.79 29.45
C GLY A 115 -12.39 -1.82 28.22
N ASN A 116 -13.00 -1.58 27.09
CA ASN A 116 -12.32 -1.33 25.83
C ASN A 116 -12.56 0.13 25.43
N LEU A 117 -11.50 0.81 25.09
CA LEU A 117 -11.49 2.20 24.66
C LEU A 117 -10.88 2.28 23.27
N SER A 118 -11.62 2.82 22.32
CA SER A 118 -11.10 3.10 20.99
C SER A 118 -10.96 4.61 20.83
N LEU A 119 -9.74 5.08 20.55
CA LEU A 119 -9.43 6.49 20.29
C LEU A 119 -8.88 6.64 18.89
N SER A 120 -9.34 7.69 18.18
CA SER A 120 -8.83 8.00 16.84
C SER A 120 -7.75 9.07 16.94
N PHE A 121 -6.63 8.79 16.28
CA PHE A 121 -5.47 9.65 16.23
C PHE A 121 -5.11 10.00 14.80
N ALA A 122 -4.48 11.15 14.63
CA ALA A 122 -3.80 11.55 13.42
C ALA A 122 -2.28 11.51 13.64
N ASP A 123 -1.59 10.92 12.68
CA ASP A 123 -0.17 11.10 12.44
C ASP A 123 -0.04 12.08 11.28
N ASP A 124 0.20 13.34 11.62
CA ASP A 124 0.22 14.44 10.65
C ASP A 124 1.58 14.59 9.96
N PHE A 125 2.61 13.86 10.42
CA PHE A 125 3.97 13.92 9.89
C PHE A 125 4.55 12.53 9.68
N PRO A 126 3.93 11.71 8.83
CA PRO A 126 4.36 10.33 8.62
C PRO A 126 5.62 10.31 7.74
N THR A 127 6.77 10.48 8.37
CA THR A 127 8.06 10.39 7.68
C THR A 127 8.52 8.94 7.70
N PRO A 128 8.82 8.32 6.54
CA PRO A 128 9.45 7.00 6.53
C PRO A 128 10.86 7.09 7.12
N ASP A 129 11.29 6.03 7.79
CA ASP A 129 12.69 5.92 8.18
C ASP A 129 13.54 5.67 6.94
N GLU A 130 14.74 6.24 6.90
CA GLU A 130 15.73 5.87 5.90
C GLU A 130 16.02 4.35 6.01
N ALA A 131 16.09 3.68 4.88
CA ALA A 131 16.33 2.25 4.81
C ALA A 131 17.35 1.91 3.74
N GLU A 132 18.13 0.87 4.01
CA GLU A 132 18.97 0.26 2.98
C GLU A 132 18.08 -0.27 1.83
N PRO A 133 18.54 -0.26 0.59
CA PRO A 133 17.75 -0.72 -0.57
C PRO A 133 17.23 -2.15 -0.41
N TYR A 134 18.01 -3.00 0.26
CA TYR A 134 17.65 -4.40 0.52
C TYR A 134 17.93 -4.75 1.99
N PRO A 135 16.97 -5.36 2.69
CA PRO A 135 17.19 -5.78 4.06
C PRO A 135 18.14 -6.98 4.12
N VAL A 136 18.98 -7.00 5.15
CA VAL A 136 19.81 -8.16 5.47
C VAL A 136 18.94 -9.34 5.86
N GLY A 137 19.25 -10.55 5.37
CA GLY A 137 18.50 -11.76 5.67
C GLY A 137 17.23 -11.97 4.84
N ALA A 138 16.98 -11.15 3.83
CA ALA A 138 15.86 -11.36 2.90
C ALA A 138 16.01 -12.63 2.04
N ALA A 139 17.20 -13.21 2.01
CA ALA A 139 17.49 -14.47 1.27
C ALA A 139 16.71 -15.69 1.76
N ASP A 140 16.02 -15.61 2.91
CA ASP A 140 15.13 -16.66 3.41
C ASP A 140 13.76 -16.71 2.70
N VAL A 141 13.47 -15.73 1.85
CA VAL A 141 12.24 -15.62 1.08
C VAL A 141 12.48 -16.13 -0.35
N ARG A 142 11.59 -16.98 -0.83
CA ARG A 142 11.65 -17.47 -2.22
C ARG A 142 11.31 -16.37 -3.19
N GLN A 143 11.88 -16.42 -4.39
CA GLN A 143 11.49 -15.58 -5.52
C GLN A 143 9.98 -15.53 -5.66
N SER A 144 9.46 -14.32 -5.86
CA SER A 144 8.03 -14.06 -5.87
C SER A 144 7.41 -14.15 -7.27
N GLY A 145 8.22 -14.01 -8.31
CA GLY A 145 7.77 -13.83 -9.69
C GLY A 145 7.14 -12.45 -9.95
N TYR A 146 7.39 -11.50 -9.05
CA TYR A 146 7.00 -10.11 -9.17
C TYR A 146 8.21 -9.23 -8.87
N GLU A 147 8.50 -8.28 -9.73
CA GLU A 147 9.63 -7.36 -9.58
C GLU A 147 9.16 -5.91 -9.62
N LEU A 148 9.69 -5.09 -8.73
CA LEU A 148 9.51 -3.65 -8.72
C LEU A 148 10.83 -3.01 -9.12
N ASP A 149 10.87 -2.33 -10.29
CA ASP A 149 12.09 -1.73 -10.84
C ASP A 149 13.24 -2.77 -10.93
N ASP A 150 13.01 -3.90 -11.55
CA ASP A 150 13.96 -5.03 -11.73
C ASP A 150 14.38 -5.72 -10.41
N ILE A 151 13.66 -5.45 -9.30
CA ILE A 151 13.95 -6.00 -7.98
C ILE A 151 12.84 -6.92 -7.53
N ASP A 152 13.10 -8.24 -7.47
CA ASP A 152 12.11 -9.20 -6.94
C ASP A 152 11.70 -8.86 -5.50
N PHE A 153 10.40 -8.93 -5.21
CA PHE A 153 9.86 -8.62 -3.88
C PHE A 153 10.46 -9.46 -2.75
N SER A 154 11.01 -10.63 -3.06
CA SER A 154 11.72 -11.45 -2.07
C SER A 154 12.98 -10.75 -1.51
N ARG A 155 13.58 -9.84 -2.30
CA ARG A 155 14.74 -9.05 -1.86
C ARG A 155 14.38 -8.10 -0.72
N PHE A 156 13.12 -7.65 -0.67
CA PHE A 156 12.56 -6.89 0.45
C PHE A 156 12.05 -7.80 1.59
N GLY A 157 12.22 -9.11 1.49
CA GLY A 157 11.71 -10.06 2.47
C GLY A 157 10.20 -10.26 2.43
N VAL A 158 9.57 -10.02 1.28
CA VAL A 158 8.12 -10.04 1.06
C VAL A 158 7.71 -11.28 0.27
N TYR A 159 6.63 -11.92 0.71
CA TYR A 159 5.93 -12.96 -0.04
C TYR A 159 4.71 -12.36 -0.72
N ILE A 160 4.50 -12.64 -2.00
CA ILE A 160 3.27 -12.34 -2.70
C ILE A 160 2.24 -13.42 -2.40
N LEU A 161 1.02 -12.99 -2.05
CA LEU A 161 -0.06 -13.89 -1.65
C LEU A 161 -1.03 -14.14 -2.80
N ASN A 162 -1.73 -15.30 -2.71
CA ASN A 162 -2.76 -15.69 -3.67
C ASN A 162 -3.84 -14.61 -3.84
N GLY A 163 -4.37 -14.51 -5.06
CA GLY A 163 -5.37 -13.52 -5.45
C GLY A 163 -4.76 -12.16 -5.84
N THR A 164 -3.42 -12.03 -5.91
CA THR A 164 -2.75 -10.91 -6.55
C THR A 164 -2.89 -11.02 -8.06
N ASP A 165 -2.63 -12.20 -8.62
CA ASP A 165 -2.78 -12.48 -10.05
C ASP A 165 -4.16 -12.09 -10.58
N ASP A 166 -5.23 -12.42 -9.82
CA ASP A 166 -6.60 -12.11 -10.21
C ASP A 166 -6.84 -10.59 -10.31
N ASN A 167 -6.21 -9.81 -9.43
CA ASN A 167 -6.30 -8.35 -9.46
C ASN A 167 -5.51 -7.76 -10.62
N VAL A 168 -4.34 -8.32 -10.91
CA VAL A 168 -3.50 -7.88 -12.03
C VAL A 168 -4.16 -8.21 -13.36
N LEU A 169 -4.65 -9.44 -13.53
CA LEU A 169 -5.25 -9.92 -14.79
C LEU A 169 -6.68 -9.40 -15.03
N LYS A 170 -7.31 -8.80 -14.02
CA LYS A 170 -8.63 -8.19 -14.20
C LYS A 170 -8.56 -7.12 -15.28
N ALA A 171 -9.47 -7.17 -16.25
CA ALA A 171 -9.55 -6.15 -17.29
C ALA A 171 -9.76 -4.74 -16.70
N PRO A 172 -9.15 -3.70 -17.28
CA PRO A 172 -9.41 -2.32 -16.91
C PRO A 172 -10.81 -1.88 -17.34
N ASP A 173 -11.30 -0.80 -16.75
CA ASP A 173 -12.56 -0.20 -17.17
C ASP A 173 -12.38 0.52 -18.51
N VAL A 174 -13.36 0.36 -19.40
CA VAL A 174 -13.40 1.04 -20.70
C VAL A 174 -13.80 2.50 -20.49
N ARG A 175 -13.20 3.42 -21.24
CA ARG A 175 -13.66 4.81 -21.32
C ARG A 175 -15.00 4.88 -22.09
N PRO A 176 -15.90 5.78 -21.69
CA PRO A 176 -17.11 6.02 -22.48
C PRO A 176 -16.73 6.65 -23.81
N ASN A 177 -17.09 5.99 -24.90
CA ASN A 177 -16.91 6.53 -26.24
C ASN A 177 -17.91 7.63 -26.56
N LEU A 178 -17.66 8.36 -27.64
CA LEU A 178 -18.56 9.39 -28.12
C LEU A 178 -19.94 8.79 -28.42
N THR A 179 -20.96 9.37 -27.83
CA THR A 179 -22.36 9.01 -28.06
C THR A 179 -23.12 10.22 -28.56
N ILE A 180 -23.80 10.08 -29.69
CA ILE A 180 -24.65 11.14 -30.25
C ILE A 180 -26.10 10.71 -30.05
N ASN A 181 -26.81 11.48 -29.23
CA ASN A 181 -28.24 11.29 -28.97
C ASN A 181 -29.02 12.51 -29.45
N THR A 182 -29.69 12.38 -30.59
CA THR A 182 -30.46 13.49 -31.18
C THR A 182 -31.96 13.24 -30.97
N LYS A 183 -32.69 14.32 -30.66
CA LYS A 183 -34.16 14.21 -30.44
C LYS A 183 -34.95 13.80 -31.68
N GLY A 184 -34.32 13.83 -32.85
CA GLY A 184 -35.00 13.52 -34.14
C GLY A 184 -34.82 12.08 -34.62
N GLU A 185 -34.04 11.29 -33.95
CA GLU A 185 -33.70 9.93 -34.35
C GLU A 185 -33.94 8.94 -33.20
N ALA A 186 -34.37 7.73 -33.55
CA ALA A 186 -34.59 6.68 -32.56
C ALA A 186 -33.25 6.02 -32.22
N GLY A 187 -32.92 6.01 -30.90
CA GLY A 187 -31.69 5.37 -30.40
C GLY A 187 -30.51 6.36 -30.23
N VAL A 188 -29.32 5.81 -30.17
CA VAL A 188 -28.08 6.51 -29.95
C VAL A 188 -27.05 6.03 -30.98
N SER A 189 -26.37 6.96 -31.64
CA SER A 189 -25.20 6.62 -32.45
C SER A 189 -23.99 6.54 -31.49
N TYR A 190 -23.27 5.45 -31.51
CA TYR A 190 -22.12 5.13 -30.67
C TYR A 190 -20.91 4.88 -31.54
N ASP A 191 -19.79 5.49 -31.20
CA ASP A 191 -18.51 5.22 -31.84
C ASP A 191 -17.93 3.90 -31.31
N ASP A 192 -17.85 2.87 -32.15
CA ASP A 192 -17.36 1.53 -31.85
C ASP A 192 -15.98 1.22 -32.46
N GLU A 193 -15.39 2.18 -33.18
CA GLU A 193 -14.12 1.96 -33.89
C GLU A 193 -12.91 1.94 -32.92
N ILE A 194 -12.97 2.70 -31.83
CA ILE A 194 -11.83 2.86 -30.90
C ILE A 194 -12.29 2.55 -29.48
N VAL A 195 -11.59 1.61 -28.83
CA VAL A 195 -11.81 1.30 -27.40
C VAL A 195 -10.59 1.75 -26.60
N MET A 196 -10.79 2.73 -25.71
CA MET A 196 -9.78 3.24 -24.80
C MET A 196 -10.07 2.79 -23.36
N TYR A 197 -9.02 2.60 -22.58
CA TYR A 197 -9.07 2.09 -21.22
C TYR A 197 -8.69 3.16 -20.19
N LYS A 198 -9.30 3.09 -19.01
CA LYS A 198 -8.95 3.93 -17.87
C LYS A 198 -7.72 3.39 -17.13
N PRO A 199 -7.04 4.25 -16.33
CA PRO A 199 -6.07 3.76 -15.35
C PRO A 199 -6.71 2.73 -14.43
N LYS A 200 -5.91 1.81 -13.88
CA LYS A 200 -6.40 0.69 -13.09
C LYS A 200 -5.71 0.61 -11.74
N ASP A 201 -6.50 0.52 -10.67
CA ASP A 201 -5.97 0.20 -9.36
C ASP A 201 -5.80 -1.32 -9.18
N VAL A 202 -4.59 -1.73 -8.88
CA VAL A 202 -4.23 -3.13 -8.66
C VAL A 202 -3.85 -3.33 -7.19
N VAL A 203 -4.47 -4.31 -6.55
CA VAL A 203 -4.20 -4.66 -5.15
C VAL A 203 -3.24 -5.83 -5.10
N VAL A 204 -2.00 -5.57 -4.72
CA VAL A 204 -0.97 -6.58 -4.50
C VAL A 204 -1.02 -7.02 -3.04
N LYS A 205 -1.37 -8.29 -2.81
CA LYS A 205 -1.48 -8.88 -1.47
C LYS A 205 -0.12 -9.44 -1.05
N MET A 206 0.32 -9.08 0.14
CA MET A 206 1.69 -9.32 0.60
C MET A 206 1.74 -9.86 2.03
N LEU A 207 2.83 -10.55 2.34
CA LEU A 207 3.14 -11.03 3.67
C LEU A 207 4.62 -10.78 3.99
N ILE A 208 4.88 -10.19 5.14
CA ILE A 208 6.20 -10.16 5.77
C ILE A 208 6.20 -11.09 6.98
N ARG A 209 7.17 -12.01 7.01
CA ARG A 209 7.49 -12.83 8.18
C ARG A 209 8.88 -12.45 8.65
N ALA A 210 9.01 -12.07 9.93
CA ALA A 210 10.30 -11.68 10.47
C ALA A 210 10.62 -12.41 11.77
N VAL A 211 11.88 -12.60 12.07
CA VAL A 211 12.34 -13.28 13.29
C VAL A 211 12.15 -12.41 14.53
N ASN A 212 12.10 -11.09 14.35
CA ASN A 212 11.83 -10.11 15.39
C ASN A 212 11.32 -8.80 14.76
N VAL A 213 10.97 -7.83 15.61
CA VAL A 213 10.43 -6.53 15.21
C VAL A 213 11.46 -5.67 14.45
N THR A 214 12.75 -5.77 14.79
CA THR A 214 13.80 -5.02 14.09
C THR A 214 13.90 -5.45 12.63
N VAL A 215 14.02 -6.76 12.38
CA VAL A 215 14.04 -7.30 11.01
C VAL A 215 12.74 -7.01 10.26
N PHE A 216 11.60 -6.96 10.96
CA PHE A 216 10.35 -6.55 10.34
C PHE A 216 10.44 -5.10 9.82
N TRP A 217 10.92 -4.15 10.61
CA TRP A 217 11.05 -2.75 10.20
C TRP A 217 12.09 -2.56 9.09
N GLU A 218 13.19 -3.31 9.11
CA GLU A 218 14.17 -3.31 8.02
C GLU A 218 13.50 -3.67 6.69
N ARG A 219 12.72 -4.77 6.67
CA ARG A 219 11.99 -5.23 5.48
C ARG A 219 10.90 -4.25 5.05
N TRP A 220 10.13 -3.77 6.02
CA TRP A 220 9.04 -2.83 5.79
C TRP A 220 9.53 -1.51 5.22
N ASN A 221 10.55 -0.91 5.85
CA ASN A 221 11.09 0.36 5.43
C ASN A 221 11.78 0.27 4.06
N ALA A 222 12.51 -0.82 3.78
CA ALA A 222 13.13 -1.04 2.48
C ALA A 222 12.08 -1.11 1.35
N LEU A 223 11.03 -1.90 1.55
CA LEU A 223 9.90 -1.98 0.60
C LEU A 223 9.23 -0.62 0.42
N PHE A 224 8.88 0.02 1.54
CA PHE A 224 8.14 1.27 1.48
C PHE A 224 8.96 2.39 0.83
N THR A 225 10.27 2.49 1.15
CA THR A 225 11.18 3.44 0.49
C THR A 225 11.25 3.22 -1.02
N ALA A 226 11.23 1.96 -1.49
CA ALA A 226 11.21 1.67 -2.92
C ALA A 226 9.88 2.09 -3.58
N LEU A 227 8.75 1.86 -2.89
CA LEU A 227 7.41 2.18 -3.40
C LEU A 227 7.15 3.69 -3.54
N ILE A 228 7.70 4.51 -2.63
CA ILE A 228 7.42 5.96 -2.59
C ILE A 228 8.44 6.82 -3.35
N LYS A 229 9.40 6.21 -4.05
CA LYS A 229 10.34 6.97 -4.88
C LYS A 229 9.60 7.83 -5.89
N PRO A 230 10.15 9.03 -6.22
CA PRO A 230 9.66 9.84 -7.33
C PRO A 230 9.63 9.05 -8.64
N ASP A 231 8.87 9.56 -9.60
CA ASP A 231 8.67 9.00 -10.93
C ASP A 231 7.87 7.68 -10.94
N ILE A 232 7.54 7.24 -12.13
CA ILE A 232 6.82 5.99 -12.38
C ILE A 232 7.69 4.80 -11.95
N ARG A 233 7.06 3.82 -11.30
CA ARG A 233 7.65 2.51 -10.98
C ARG A 233 7.25 1.51 -12.02
N ARG A 234 8.06 0.50 -12.23
CA ARG A 234 7.78 -0.61 -13.13
C ARG A 234 7.50 -1.87 -12.34
N LEU A 235 6.36 -2.48 -12.60
CA LEU A 235 5.99 -3.78 -12.03
C LEU A 235 6.08 -4.84 -13.12
N TYR A 236 7.08 -5.72 -13.02
CA TYR A 236 7.21 -6.89 -13.87
C TYR A 236 6.53 -8.11 -13.23
N ILE A 237 5.91 -8.95 -14.06
CA ILE A 237 5.18 -10.14 -13.64
C ILE A 237 5.65 -11.33 -14.47
N ASP A 238 6.36 -12.26 -13.83
CA ASP A 238 6.97 -13.42 -14.48
C ASP A 238 5.95 -14.33 -15.17
N LYS A 239 4.77 -14.47 -14.57
CA LYS A 239 3.71 -15.36 -15.07
C LYS A 239 3.16 -14.96 -16.46
N THR A 240 3.06 -13.68 -16.72
CA THR A 240 2.58 -13.12 -17.99
C THR A 240 3.71 -12.61 -18.87
N VAL A 241 4.92 -12.51 -18.30
CA VAL A 241 6.11 -11.90 -18.94
C VAL A 241 5.81 -10.47 -19.38
N GLU A 242 5.06 -9.73 -18.53
CA GLU A 242 4.59 -8.38 -18.82
C GLU A 242 5.10 -7.40 -17.77
N GLU A 243 5.32 -6.17 -18.20
CA GLU A 243 5.72 -5.05 -17.36
C GLU A 243 4.69 -3.93 -17.45
N PHE A 244 4.41 -3.30 -16.31
CA PHE A 244 3.41 -2.24 -16.21
C PHE A 244 3.98 -1.02 -15.51
N ASP A 245 3.74 0.15 -16.07
CA ASP A 245 3.98 1.44 -15.40
C ASP A 245 2.97 1.64 -14.27
N CYS A 246 3.47 1.89 -13.07
CA CYS A 246 2.63 2.04 -11.91
C CYS A 246 3.21 3.01 -10.88
N PHE A 247 2.41 3.38 -9.89
CA PHE A 247 2.87 4.08 -8.72
C PHE A 247 2.12 3.62 -7.45
N TYR A 248 2.73 3.85 -6.30
CA TYR A 248 2.13 3.59 -5.00
C TYR A 248 0.96 4.55 -4.76
N ARG A 249 -0.19 4.03 -4.32
CA ARG A 249 -1.33 4.83 -3.93
C ARG A 249 -1.60 4.78 -2.43
N LYS A 250 -1.72 3.56 -1.89
CA LYS A 250 -2.00 3.32 -0.47
C LYS A 250 -1.60 1.92 -0.04
N CYS A 251 -1.48 1.75 1.27
CA CYS A 251 -1.27 0.47 1.93
C CYS A 251 -2.42 0.16 2.89
N SER A 252 -2.74 -1.09 3.10
CA SER A 252 -3.70 -1.54 4.11
C SER A 252 -3.17 -2.78 4.81
N VAL A 253 -3.04 -2.72 6.13
CA VAL A 253 -2.60 -3.86 6.96
C VAL A 253 -3.83 -4.61 7.44
N THR A 254 -3.98 -5.86 7.00
CA THR A 254 -5.10 -6.73 7.39
C THR A 254 -4.82 -7.44 8.72
N ARG A 255 -3.57 -7.84 8.91
CA ARG A 255 -3.14 -8.55 10.11
C ARG A 255 -1.72 -8.17 10.51
N PHE A 256 -1.52 -7.91 11.80
CA PHE A 256 -0.20 -7.69 12.38
C PHE A 256 -0.12 -8.36 13.74
N ASP A 257 0.77 -9.35 13.88
CA ASP A 257 0.96 -10.12 15.11
C ASP A 257 2.43 -10.15 15.51
N ILE A 258 2.68 -9.83 16.77
CA ILE A 258 3.94 -10.14 17.45
C ILE A 258 3.69 -11.40 18.27
N LEU A 259 4.26 -12.51 17.82
CA LEU A 259 4.09 -13.81 18.46
C LEU A 259 4.88 -13.88 19.78
N ARG A 260 4.52 -14.83 20.65
CA ARG A 260 5.18 -15.00 21.97
C ARG A 260 6.69 -15.24 21.91
N ASN A 261 7.17 -15.78 20.79
CA ASN A 261 8.60 -16.01 20.54
C ASN A 261 9.30 -14.80 19.88
N GLY A 262 8.66 -13.64 19.82
CA GLY A 262 9.18 -12.41 19.24
C GLY A 262 9.07 -12.33 17.71
N ARG A 263 8.66 -13.41 17.03
CA ARG A 263 8.46 -13.38 15.58
C ARG A 263 7.30 -12.47 15.20
N VAL A 264 7.42 -11.83 14.05
CA VAL A 264 6.38 -10.96 13.48
C VAL A 264 5.76 -11.62 12.26
N TRP A 265 4.44 -11.47 12.18
CA TRP A 265 3.61 -11.85 11.04
C TRP A 265 2.79 -10.64 10.62
N CYS A 266 3.00 -10.14 9.39
CA CYS A 266 2.27 -9.00 8.86
C CYS A 266 1.69 -9.32 7.50
N GLU A 267 0.36 -9.42 7.41
CA GLU A 267 -0.37 -9.50 6.15
C GLU A 267 -0.89 -8.13 5.79
N PHE A 268 -0.62 -7.69 4.58
CA PHE A 268 -0.99 -6.38 4.10
C PHE A 268 -1.22 -6.40 2.59
N SER A 269 -1.78 -5.33 2.09
CA SER A 269 -1.91 -5.10 0.65
C SER A 269 -1.43 -3.71 0.29
N VAL A 270 -0.81 -3.61 -0.86
CA VAL A 270 -0.42 -2.35 -1.49
C VAL A 270 -1.32 -2.15 -2.71
N THR A 271 -1.92 -0.99 -2.82
CA THR A 271 -2.62 -0.59 -4.03
C THR A 271 -1.64 0.20 -4.91
N LEU A 272 -1.40 -0.33 -6.09
CA LEU A 272 -0.65 0.33 -7.15
C LEU A 272 -1.65 0.81 -8.21
N THR A 273 -1.49 2.03 -8.68
CA THR A 273 -2.25 2.52 -9.83
C THR A 273 -1.40 2.27 -11.08
N PHE A 274 -1.90 1.46 -12.00
CA PHE A 274 -1.31 1.30 -13.32
C PHE A 274 -1.72 2.52 -14.15
N THR A 275 -0.73 3.30 -14.57
CA THR A 275 -0.94 4.54 -15.33
C THR A 275 -1.46 4.23 -16.72
N ASN A 276 -0.97 3.14 -17.31
CA ASN A 276 -1.48 2.54 -18.51
C ASN A 276 -1.88 1.09 -18.21
N SER A 277 -3.06 0.70 -18.65
CA SER A 277 -3.57 -0.66 -18.43
C SER A 277 -3.03 -1.69 -19.42
N ARG A 278 -2.38 -1.25 -20.49
CA ARG A 278 -1.64 -2.13 -21.40
C ARG A 278 -0.23 -2.33 -20.85
N PRO A 279 0.30 -3.56 -20.94
CA PRO A 279 1.69 -3.79 -20.57
C PRO A 279 2.62 -2.98 -21.46
N ILE A 280 3.74 -2.56 -20.91
CA ILE A 280 4.78 -1.91 -21.69
C ILE A 280 5.33 -2.98 -22.63
N GLY A 281 5.05 -2.82 -23.90
CA GLY A 281 5.57 -3.73 -24.90
C GLY A 281 7.04 -3.43 -25.14
N ASN A 282 7.93 -4.13 -24.46
CA ASN A 282 9.33 -4.22 -24.85
C ASN A 282 9.51 -5.18 -26.04
N TYR A 283 8.53 -5.19 -26.92
CA TYR A 283 8.58 -6.04 -28.10
C TYR A 283 8.79 -5.18 -29.35
N ALA A 284 9.88 -5.41 -30.05
CA ALA A 284 10.05 -4.94 -31.39
C ALA A 284 9.47 -5.98 -32.36
N LEU A 285 8.67 -5.54 -33.30
CA LEU A 285 8.27 -6.40 -34.41
C LEU A 285 9.50 -6.67 -35.27
N LEU A 286 9.76 -7.94 -35.55
CA LEU A 286 10.80 -8.29 -36.52
C LEU A 286 10.34 -7.88 -37.92
N VAL A 287 11.09 -7.00 -38.55
CA VAL A 287 10.87 -6.56 -39.92
C VAL A 287 12.05 -6.96 -40.82
N THR A 288 11.79 -7.15 -42.08
CA THR A 288 12.84 -7.34 -43.12
C THR A 288 13.54 -6.01 -43.38
N GLU A 289 14.62 -6.05 -44.14
CA GLU A 289 15.35 -4.85 -44.61
C GLU A 289 14.46 -3.91 -45.46
N ASP A 290 13.34 -4.42 -45.98
CA ASP A 290 12.37 -3.69 -46.80
C ASP A 290 11.15 -3.23 -45.97
N ASP A 291 11.24 -3.21 -44.62
CA ASP A 291 10.17 -2.86 -43.66
C ASP A 291 8.93 -3.80 -43.73
N GLU A 292 9.06 -5.01 -44.25
CA GLU A 292 8.00 -6.01 -44.22
C GLU A 292 8.01 -6.78 -42.88
N LEU A 293 6.83 -6.96 -42.28
CA LEU A 293 6.67 -7.72 -41.01
C LEU A 293 6.95 -9.21 -41.24
N VAL A 294 7.82 -9.79 -40.39
CA VAL A 294 8.12 -11.21 -40.43
C VAL A 294 7.03 -11.97 -39.67
N LEU A 295 6.38 -12.91 -40.37
CA LEU A 295 5.38 -13.80 -39.81
C LEU A 295 6.01 -15.13 -39.36
N THR A 296 5.34 -15.82 -38.47
CA THR A 296 5.63 -17.22 -38.14
C THR A 296 5.36 -18.12 -39.32
N GLU A 297 5.88 -19.36 -39.32
CA GLU A 297 5.73 -20.32 -40.44
C GLU A 297 4.28 -20.63 -40.82
N ASP A 298 3.35 -20.48 -39.86
CA ASP A 298 1.91 -20.64 -40.07
C ASP A 298 1.27 -19.42 -40.79
N GLY A 299 1.98 -18.29 -40.84
CA GLY A 299 1.50 -17.06 -41.45
C GLY A 299 0.43 -16.33 -40.64
N GLU A 300 0.13 -16.76 -39.41
CA GLU A 300 -0.95 -16.22 -38.61
C GLU A 300 -0.47 -15.26 -37.49
N SER A 301 0.83 -15.29 -37.13
CA SER A 301 1.38 -14.48 -36.06
C SER A 301 2.64 -13.72 -36.47
N TYR A 302 2.89 -12.56 -35.86
CA TYR A 302 4.11 -11.78 -36.02
C TYR A 302 5.19 -12.25 -35.07
N ILE A 303 6.45 -12.21 -35.49
CA ILE A 303 7.59 -12.48 -34.63
C ILE A 303 7.89 -11.23 -33.81
N LEU A 304 7.79 -11.35 -32.49
CA LEU A 304 8.12 -10.31 -31.54
C LEU A 304 9.53 -10.57 -31.00
N LEU A 305 10.38 -9.59 -31.05
CA LEU A 305 11.68 -9.60 -30.36
C LEU A 305 11.55 -8.84 -29.06
N ARG A 306 11.95 -9.45 -27.97
CA ARG A 306 12.08 -8.76 -26.67
C ARG A 306 13.35 -7.91 -26.73
N ASN A 307 13.22 -6.62 -26.47
CA ASN A 307 14.37 -5.75 -26.21
C ASN A 307 14.79 -5.95 -24.76
N ASP A 308 15.91 -6.65 -24.55
CA ASP A 308 16.55 -6.79 -23.25
C ASP A 308 17.22 -5.49 -22.79
#